data_7a5255273fe66bf52e805b16849cfd9e
#
_entry.id   7a5255273fe66bf52e805b16849cfd9e
#
_cell.length_a   1.000
_cell.length_b   1.000
_cell.length_c   1.000
_cell.angle_alpha   90.00
_cell.angle_beta   90.00
_cell.angle_gamma   90.00
#
_symmetry.space_group_name_H-M   'P 1'
#
loop_
_entity.id
_entity.type
_entity.pdbx_description
1 polymer ?
#
loop_
_entity_poly.entity_id
_entity_poly.type
_entity_poly.pdbx_seq_one_letter_code
_entity_poly.pdbx_strand_id
1 'polypeptide(L)'
;VRGSTSTFAAWADGIEPETQLSVSEWADAHRRLPKKSSAEPGPWRTSRTPYLREILDALSAQSDVEEVIVMKGAQLGGSEVILNALGYVIDHAPGPAILVQPTVELAKRFSRQRLEPLIAGTPRLTGKVAPARARDSGNTVLSKEYPGGICVITGANSAVGLRSIPAQYAFLDEIDAYPVDVNDEGSPIALVEARQRTFSRRRRIKVSTPTIAGRSAIEAAYQASDRRRFHVPCPDCGAFQPLDFERLAWTKLGLPPAEAKYECRACFAMIPNHAKTDMLARGVWIAEHPDADPKVRGYHISALYSPVGWMSWGEIAAQFVAAHRDPDRLRVFRNTVLGECWQDRGEAPDWEHLMRRRAPYSMGTVPRGVLFLTAGVDVQKERLVVEVVGWGRGKRSWSVDYGVIPGDTADLDRGPWADLDALLARTFPHAAGVDMPIRMLAVDSGYNTNTVYAWTRRHPISRVIATKGHSHGGVLIGAPTPVEVTHAGRKLKRGARVWPIAVSIAKSELYGWLRLEAPVDGSEPPPGFCSFAAEYPEEYFRELTAEQLVAHKTRKGYVVLEWCLIPGRDNHLLDCRVMARAAAALVGLDRFQESDWTALERAIGGA
;
A
#
# COMPACT_ATOMS: atom_id res chain seq x y z
N VAL A 1 23.08 -52.52 -46.60
CA VAL A 1 23.09 -52.63 -45.11
C VAL A 1 23.40 -51.31 -44.40
N ARG A 2 23.41 -50.13 -45.08
CA ARG A 2 23.68 -48.79 -44.45
C ARG A 2 22.41 -48.04 -44.02
N GLY A 3 21.19 -48.60 -44.23
CA GLY A 3 19.95 -47.91 -43.87
C GLY A 3 19.38 -48.22 -42.50
N SER A 4 19.74 -49.35 -41.86
CA SER A 4 19.14 -49.80 -40.59
C SER A 4 19.67 -49.07 -39.36
N THR A 5 20.92 -48.63 -39.35
CA THR A 5 21.52 -47.93 -38.22
C THR A 5 20.97 -46.48 -38.07
N SER A 6 20.63 -45.82 -39.17
CA SER A 6 20.05 -44.46 -39.10
C SER A 6 18.58 -44.50 -38.65
N THR A 7 17.83 -45.53 -38.98
CA THR A 7 16.44 -45.70 -38.56
C THR A 7 16.32 -46.07 -37.08
N PHE A 8 17.21 -46.95 -36.59
CA PHE A 8 17.28 -47.28 -35.15
C PHE A 8 17.76 -46.10 -34.30
N ALA A 9 18.72 -45.32 -34.77
CA ALA A 9 19.16 -44.12 -34.08
C ALA A 9 18.03 -43.06 -34.03
N ALA A 10 17.34 -42.81 -35.14
CA ALA A 10 16.20 -41.90 -35.19
C ALA A 10 15.01 -42.40 -34.34
N TRP A 11 14.82 -43.71 -34.22
CA TRP A 11 13.81 -44.31 -33.35
C TRP A 11 14.21 -44.20 -31.87
N ALA A 12 15.47 -44.46 -31.53
CA ALA A 12 16.01 -44.32 -30.19
C ALA A 12 15.94 -42.87 -29.72
N ASP A 13 16.33 -41.90 -30.58
CA ASP A 13 16.19 -40.46 -30.32
C ASP A 13 14.73 -40.03 -30.10
N GLY A 14 13.77 -40.68 -30.81
CA GLY A 14 12.34 -40.40 -30.70
C GLY A 14 11.66 -40.94 -29.44
N ILE A 15 12.23 -41.94 -28.77
CA ILE A 15 11.72 -42.51 -27.52
C ILE A 15 12.55 -42.10 -26.29
N GLU A 16 13.65 -41.37 -26.48
CA GLU A 16 14.42 -40.83 -25.38
C GLU A 16 13.57 -39.76 -24.66
N PRO A 17 13.34 -39.90 -23.33
CA PRO A 17 12.58 -38.91 -22.59
C PRO A 17 13.23 -37.54 -22.73
N GLU A 18 12.45 -36.49 -23.11
CA GLU A 18 12.97 -35.13 -23.12
C GLU A 18 13.54 -34.77 -21.75
N THR A 19 14.74 -34.21 -21.75
CA THR A 19 15.39 -33.75 -20.51
C THR A 19 14.49 -32.75 -19.83
N GLN A 20 14.17 -32.96 -18.56
CA GLN A 20 13.33 -32.05 -17.80
C GLN A 20 14.13 -30.80 -17.43
N LEU A 21 14.05 -29.79 -18.30
CA LEU A 21 14.69 -28.49 -18.07
C LEU A 21 13.84 -27.61 -17.15
N SER A 22 14.49 -26.80 -16.33
CA SER A 22 13.85 -25.64 -15.71
C SER A 22 13.67 -24.51 -16.73
N VAL A 23 12.91 -23.45 -16.36
CA VAL A 23 12.72 -22.30 -17.26
C VAL A 23 14.05 -21.59 -17.52
N SER A 24 14.93 -21.46 -16.52
CA SER A 24 16.24 -20.80 -16.70
C SER A 24 17.17 -21.64 -17.59
N GLU A 25 17.20 -22.95 -17.42
CA GLU A 25 18.00 -23.86 -18.25
C GLU A 25 17.48 -23.90 -19.70
N TRP A 26 16.17 -23.94 -19.89
CA TRP A 26 15.56 -23.85 -21.23
C TRP A 26 15.93 -22.51 -21.91
N ALA A 27 15.87 -21.40 -21.17
CA ALA A 27 16.20 -20.10 -21.70
C ALA A 27 17.69 -20.01 -22.09
N ASP A 28 18.61 -20.47 -21.24
CA ASP A 28 20.04 -20.49 -21.51
C ASP A 28 20.39 -21.39 -22.72
N ALA A 29 19.66 -22.51 -22.89
CA ALA A 29 19.90 -23.45 -24.00
C ALA A 29 19.33 -22.97 -25.35
N HIS A 30 18.15 -22.36 -25.35
CA HIS A 30 17.36 -22.19 -26.57
C HIS A 30 17.01 -20.76 -26.93
N ARG A 31 16.85 -19.85 -25.92
CA ARG A 31 16.37 -18.49 -26.15
C ARG A 31 17.40 -17.62 -26.87
N ARG A 32 16.93 -16.86 -27.87
CA ARG A 32 17.71 -15.82 -28.53
C ARG A 32 17.04 -14.45 -28.41
N LEU A 33 17.82 -13.45 -28.04
CA LEU A 33 17.41 -12.05 -27.96
C LEU A 33 17.52 -11.40 -29.35
N PRO A 34 16.43 -10.83 -29.89
CA PRO A 34 16.44 -10.25 -31.23
C PRO A 34 17.11 -8.89 -31.25
N LYS A 35 17.85 -8.58 -32.35
CA LYS A 35 18.51 -7.28 -32.55
C LYS A 35 17.57 -6.07 -32.49
N LYS A 36 16.29 -6.26 -32.87
CA LYS A 36 15.30 -5.16 -32.94
C LYS A 36 14.78 -4.70 -31.57
N SER A 37 14.88 -5.52 -30.52
CA SER A 37 14.23 -5.24 -29.22
C SER A 37 15.11 -5.51 -28.02
N SER A 38 16.40 -5.80 -28.20
CA SER A 38 17.35 -6.02 -27.11
C SER A 38 18.58 -5.13 -27.22
N ALA A 39 19.04 -4.59 -26.09
CA ALA A 39 20.30 -3.87 -26.00
C ALA A 39 21.51 -4.83 -26.13
N GLU A 40 21.35 -6.09 -25.72
CA GLU A 40 22.36 -7.14 -25.82
C GLU A 40 21.82 -8.32 -26.66
N PRO A 41 21.81 -8.21 -28.01
CA PRO A 41 21.26 -9.28 -28.86
C PRO A 41 22.17 -10.51 -28.89
N GLY A 42 21.56 -11.69 -29.04
CA GLY A 42 22.27 -12.97 -29.06
C GLY A 42 21.64 -14.03 -28.17
N PRO A 43 22.36 -15.10 -27.81
CA PRO A 43 21.86 -16.10 -26.88
C PRO A 43 21.52 -15.47 -25.52
N TRP A 44 20.41 -15.90 -24.93
CA TRP A 44 20.09 -15.53 -23.56
C TRP A 44 21.14 -16.12 -22.60
N ARG A 45 21.44 -15.38 -21.55
CA ARG A 45 22.34 -15.83 -20.48
C ARG A 45 21.78 -15.41 -19.14
N THR A 46 21.23 -16.34 -18.39
CA THR A 46 20.72 -16.09 -17.03
C THR A 46 21.81 -15.55 -16.10
N SER A 47 23.07 -15.91 -16.36
CA SER A 47 24.23 -15.38 -15.62
C SER A 47 24.44 -13.86 -15.76
N ARG A 48 23.84 -13.21 -16.77
CA ARG A 48 23.87 -11.74 -16.94
C ARG A 48 22.99 -11.02 -15.91
N THR A 49 21.90 -11.67 -15.51
CA THR A 49 20.92 -11.22 -14.52
C THR A 49 20.65 -12.34 -13.50
N PRO A 50 21.64 -12.68 -12.63
CA PRO A 50 21.58 -13.87 -11.78
C PRO A 50 20.35 -13.92 -10.86
N TYR A 51 19.84 -12.75 -10.44
CA TYR A 51 18.64 -12.63 -9.63
C TYR A 51 17.35 -13.14 -10.33
N LEU A 52 17.36 -13.31 -11.66
CA LEU A 52 16.22 -13.85 -12.38
C LEU A 52 16.18 -15.38 -12.35
N ARG A 53 17.28 -16.08 -12.02
CA ARG A 53 17.34 -17.55 -12.04
C ARG A 53 16.23 -18.20 -11.21
N GLU A 54 16.18 -17.89 -9.92
CA GLU A 54 15.18 -18.48 -9.01
C GLU A 54 13.75 -18.09 -9.40
N ILE A 55 13.54 -16.85 -9.89
CA ILE A 55 12.23 -16.39 -10.37
C ILE A 55 11.77 -17.21 -11.58
N LEU A 56 12.67 -17.49 -12.53
CA LEU A 56 12.40 -18.33 -13.69
C LEU A 56 12.12 -19.77 -13.26
N ASP A 57 12.94 -20.33 -12.38
CA ASP A 57 12.83 -21.73 -11.96
C ASP A 57 11.58 -21.97 -11.11
N ALA A 58 11.09 -20.98 -10.37
CA ALA A 58 9.81 -21.04 -9.68
C ALA A 58 8.61 -21.21 -10.64
N LEU A 59 8.74 -20.84 -11.92
CA LEU A 59 7.72 -21.01 -12.95
C LEU A 59 7.81 -22.34 -13.71
N SER A 60 8.81 -23.19 -13.41
CA SER A 60 9.03 -24.47 -14.07
C SER A 60 7.94 -25.48 -13.75
N ALA A 61 7.69 -26.42 -14.65
CA ALA A 61 6.64 -27.44 -14.51
C ALA A 61 6.82 -28.32 -13.27
N GLN A 62 8.06 -28.57 -12.86
CA GLN A 62 8.44 -29.38 -11.68
C GLN A 62 8.40 -28.58 -10.36
N SER A 63 8.25 -27.28 -10.39
CA SER A 63 8.16 -26.44 -9.18
C SER A 63 6.82 -26.66 -8.45
N ASP A 64 6.80 -26.57 -7.12
CA ASP A 64 5.56 -26.57 -6.32
C ASP A 64 4.93 -25.17 -6.17
N VAL A 65 5.61 -24.13 -6.65
CA VAL A 65 5.14 -22.74 -6.58
C VAL A 65 3.99 -22.53 -7.56
N GLU A 66 2.85 -22.06 -7.08
CA GLU A 66 1.68 -21.74 -7.90
C GLU A 66 1.66 -20.27 -8.34
N GLU A 67 2.19 -19.37 -7.50
CA GLU A 67 2.18 -17.92 -7.75
C GLU A 67 3.55 -17.27 -7.51
N VAL A 68 3.99 -16.51 -8.49
CA VAL A 68 5.22 -15.72 -8.46
C VAL A 68 4.86 -14.24 -8.58
N ILE A 69 5.33 -13.43 -7.65
CA ILE A 69 5.07 -11.99 -7.58
C ILE A 69 6.42 -11.26 -7.71
N VAL A 70 6.54 -10.34 -8.68
CA VAL A 70 7.78 -9.61 -8.93
C VAL A 70 7.51 -8.10 -8.85
N MET A 71 7.77 -7.52 -7.69
CA MET A 71 7.78 -6.08 -7.47
C MET A 71 9.17 -5.53 -7.80
N LYS A 72 9.29 -4.68 -8.81
CA LYS A 72 10.58 -4.33 -9.40
C LYS A 72 10.71 -2.86 -9.79
N GLY A 73 11.95 -2.39 -9.87
CA GLY A 73 12.28 -1.20 -10.65
C GLY A 73 12.13 -1.42 -12.16
N ALA A 74 12.20 -0.35 -12.93
CA ALA A 74 12.13 -0.42 -14.39
C ALA A 74 13.39 -1.09 -14.99
N GLN A 75 13.24 -1.73 -16.16
CA GLN A 75 14.34 -2.32 -16.95
C GLN A 75 15.20 -3.38 -16.23
N LEU A 76 14.61 -4.16 -15.31
CA LEU A 76 15.28 -5.25 -14.57
C LEU A 76 14.89 -6.65 -15.07
N GLY A 77 14.30 -6.77 -16.26
CA GLY A 77 14.01 -8.05 -16.89
C GLY A 77 12.64 -8.64 -16.58
N GLY A 78 11.70 -7.93 -15.94
CA GLY A 78 10.38 -8.49 -15.58
C GLY A 78 9.61 -9.05 -16.79
N SER A 79 9.47 -8.30 -17.88
CA SER A 79 8.81 -8.82 -19.10
C SER A 79 9.64 -9.94 -19.78
N GLU A 80 10.97 -9.98 -19.58
CA GLU A 80 11.79 -11.09 -20.09
C GLU A 80 11.55 -12.40 -19.32
N VAL A 81 11.23 -12.32 -18.00
CA VAL A 81 10.77 -13.50 -17.24
C VAL A 81 9.51 -14.07 -17.87
N ILE A 82 8.52 -13.21 -18.18
CA ILE A 82 7.28 -13.63 -18.83
C ILE A 82 7.56 -14.27 -20.19
N LEU A 83 8.43 -13.67 -21.01
CA LEU A 83 8.77 -14.19 -22.33
C LEU A 83 9.54 -15.51 -22.28
N ASN A 84 10.46 -15.67 -21.32
CA ASN A 84 11.17 -16.94 -21.11
C ASN A 84 10.21 -18.05 -20.66
N ALA A 85 9.35 -17.76 -19.67
CA ALA A 85 8.37 -18.72 -19.18
C ALA A 85 7.35 -19.11 -20.28
N LEU A 86 6.90 -18.14 -21.09
CA LEU A 86 5.98 -18.43 -22.20
C LEU A 86 6.68 -19.25 -23.29
N GLY A 87 7.94 -18.95 -23.63
CA GLY A 87 8.71 -19.78 -24.57
C GLY A 87 8.89 -21.21 -24.07
N TYR A 88 9.19 -21.39 -22.79
CA TYR A 88 9.25 -22.68 -22.12
C TYR A 88 7.90 -23.42 -22.18
N VAL A 89 6.79 -22.73 -21.90
CA VAL A 89 5.43 -23.33 -22.00
C VAL A 89 5.14 -23.81 -23.43
N ILE A 90 5.44 -23.02 -24.43
CA ILE A 90 5.20 -23.39 -25.84
C ILE A 90 6.03 -24.61 -26.24
N ASP A 91 7.27 -24.72 -25.79
CA ASP A 91 8.21 -25.76 -26.24
C ASP A 91 8.24 -27.00 -25.34
N HIS A 92 8.25 -26.83 -24.02
CA HIS A 92 8.61 -27.89 -23.06
C HIS A 92 7.47 -28.33 -22.16
N ALA A 93 6.56 -27.44 -21.76
CA ALA A 93 5.45 -27.76 -20.86
C ALA A 93 4.11 -27.22 -21.39
N PRO A 94 3.65 -27.71 -22.57
CA PRO A 94 2.51 -27.10 -23.25
C PRO A 94 1.21 -27.20 -22.43
N GLY A 95 0.42 -26.14 -22.51
CA GLY A 95 -0.89 -26.03 -21.89
C GLY A 95 -1.55 -24.68 -22.22
N PRO A 96 -2.83 -24.50 -21.91
CA PRO A 96 -3.54 -23.25 -22.17
C PRO A 96 -2.99 -22.11 -21.31
N ALA A 97 -2.68 -21.00 -21.95
CA ALA A 97 -2.06 -19.83 -21.35
C ALA A 97 -2.85 -18.55 -21.61
N ILE A 98 -2.83 -17.63 -20.66
CA ILE A 98 -3.35 -16.26 -20.82
C ILE A 98 -2.24 -15.25 -20.49
N LEU A 99 -2.03 -14.29 -21.38
CA LEU A 99 -1.13 -13.15 -21.18
C LEU A 99 -1.97 -11.87 -21.11
N VAL A 100 -1.86 -11.16 -20.01
CA VAL A 100 -2.63 -9.93 -19.76
C VAL A 100 -1.71 -8.72 -19.72
N GLN A 101 -2.04 -7.71 -20.50
CA GLN A 101 -1.42 -6.39 -20.53
C GLN A 101 -2.42 -5.35 -19.99
N PRO A 102 -2.01 -4.15 -19.58
CA PRO A 102 -2.95 -3.14 -19.07
C PRO A 102 -4.13 -2.82 -20.02
N THR A 103 -3.87 -2.77 -21.33
CA THR A 103 -4.91 -2.50 -22.33
C THR A 103 -4.78 -3.44 -23.52
N VAL A 104 -5.87 -3.62 -24.29
CA VAL A 104 -5.86 -4.42 -25.53
C VAL A 104 -4.85 -3.87 -26.53
N GLU A 105 -4.67 -2.56 -26.61
CA GLU A 105 -3.68 -1.96 -27.53
C GLU A 105 -2.24 -2.28 -27.11
N LEU A 106 -1.94 -2.25 -25.81
CA LEU A 106 -0.64 -2.71 -25.28
C LEU A 106 -0.45 -4.21 -25.51
N ALA A 107 -1.49 -5.01 -25.40
CA ALA A 107 -1.47 -6.44 -25.71
C ALA A 107 -1.09 -6.72 -27.16
N LYS A 108 -1.70 -6.01 -28.12
CA LYS A 108 -1.32 -6.08 -29.54
C LYS A 108 0.13 -5.65 -29.79
N ARG A 109 0.55 -4.57 -29.12
CA ARG A 109 1.93 -4.06 -29.22
C ARG A 109 2.94 -5.06 -28.67
N PHE A 110 2.66 -5.64 -27.48
CA PHE A 110 3.51 -6.65 -26.85
C PHE A 110 3.64 -7.89 -27.76
N SER A 111 2.53 -8.38 -28.31
CA SER A 111 2.54 -9.50 -29.25
C SER A 111 3.46 -9.25 -30.44
N ARG A 112 3.31 -8.10 -31.12
CA ARG A 112 4.09 -7.77 -32.34
C ARG A 112 5.55 -7.44 -32.05
N GLN A 113 5.83 -6.73 -30.96
CA GLN A 113 7.18 -6.19 -30.70
C GLN A 113 8.04 -7.08 -29.82
N ARG A 114 7.45 -7.99 -29.06
CA ARG A 114 8.17 -8.83 -28.08
C ARG A 114 7.95 -10.33 -28.36
N LEU A 115 6.70 -10.80 -28.42
CA LEU A 115 6.39 -12.23 -28.57
C LEU A 115 6.68 -12.76 -29.98
N GLU A 116 6.25 -12.09 -31.03
CA GLU A 116 6.55 -12.50 -32.40
C GLU A 116 8.07 -12.55 -32.68
N PRO A 117 8.87 -11.55 -32.29
CA PRO A 117 10.34 -11.64 -32.40
C PRO A 117 10.96 -12.76 -31.55
N LEU A 118 10.41 -13.08 -30.38
CA LEU A 118 10.85 -14.22 -29.60
C LEU A 118 10.65 -15.54 -30.37
N ILE A 119 9.42 -15.75 -30.90
CA ILE A 119 9.08 -16.96 -31.67
C ILE A 119 9.96 -17.08 -32.92
N ALA A 120 10.05 -16.01 -33.69
CA ALA A 120 10.84 -15.99 -34.92
C ALA A 120 12.35 -16.15 -34.71
N GLY A 121 12.87 -15.63 -33.59
CA GLY A 121 14.29 -15.67 -33.25
C GLY A 121 14.74 -16.94 -32.53
N THR A 122 13.83 -17.77 -32.03
CA THR A 122 14.14 -19.00 -31.28
C THR A 122 13.78 -20.23 -32.13
N PRO A 123 14.76 -20.98 -32.65
CA PRO A 123 14.51 -22.08 -33.60
C PRO A 123 13.51 -23.13 -33.09
N ARG A 124 13.58 -23.48 -31.80
CA ARG A 124 12.64 -24.43 -31.16
C ARG A 124 11.17 -23.98 -31.23
N LEU A 125 10.91 -22.66 -31.21
CA LEU A 125 9.57 -22.10 -31.24
C LEU A 125 9.04 -21.92 -32.67
N THR A 126 9.92 -21.63 -33.64
CA THR A 126 9.54 -21.37 -35.04
C THR A 126 8.81 -22.57 -35.67
N GLY A 127 9.20 -23.81 -35.31
CA GLY A 127 8.52 -25.02 -35.79
C GLY A 127 7.19 -25.35 -35.09
N LYS A 128 6.91 -24.72 -33.94
CA LYS A 128 5.72 -25.01 -33.12
C LYS A 128 4.60 -23.98 -33.25
N VAL A 129 4.92 -22.75 -33.61
CA VAL A 129 3.95 -21.67 -33.77
C VAL A 129 3.95 -21.18 -35.22
N ALA A 130 2.87 -21.46 -35.96
CA ALA A 130 2.75 -21.03 -37.33
C ALA A 130 2.65 -19.49 -37.43
N PRO A 131 3.16 -18.86 -38.52
CA PRO A 131 3.03 -17.44 -38.72
C PRO A 131 1.57 -17.00 -38.78
N ALA A 132 1.22 -15.84 -38.23
CA ALA A 132 -0.13 -15.28 -38.16
C ALA A 132 -0.80 -15.04 -39.56
N ARG A 133 -0.05 -15.14 -40.66
CA ARG A 133 -0.52 -14.96 -42.05
C ARG A 133 -0.65 -16.27 -42.83
N ALA A 134 -0.38 -17.43 -42.22
CA ALA A 134 -0.58 -18.72 -42.86
C ALA A 134 -2.10 -18.98 -43.03
N ARG A 135 -2.54 -19.38 -44.21
CA ARG A 135 -3.97 -19.54 -44.57
C ARG A 135 -4.74 -20.51 -43.66
N ASP A 136 -4.05 -21.48 -43.05
CA ASP A 136 -4.63 -22.54 -42.22
C ASP A 136 -4.24 -22.42 -40.74
N SER A 137 -3.69 -21.27 -40.30
CA SER A 137 -3.32 -21.11 -38.87
C SER A 137 -4.38 -20.33 -38.12
N GLY A 138 -4.87 -20.87 -37.02
CA GLY A 138 -5.67 -20.16 -36.00
C GLY A 138 -4.94 -19.00 -35.32
N ASN A 139 -3.71 -18.68 -35.78
CA ASN A 139 -2.83 -17.70 -35.18
C ASN A 139 -3.20 -16.28 -35.61
N THR A 140 -3.47 -15.45 -34.61
CA THR A 140 -3.72 -14.03 -34.76
C THR A 140 -2.72 -13.19 -33.96
N VAL A 141 -2.86 -11.87 -33.97
CA VAL A 141 -2.07 -10.99 -33.13
C VAL A 141 -2.32 -11.27 -31.63
N LEU A 142 -3.56 -11.64 -31.27
CA LEU A 142 -3.98 -11.86 -29.88
C LEU A 142 -4.16 -13.34 -29.50
N SER A 143 -3.80 -14.27 -30.40
CA SER A 143 -3.86 -15.72 -30.15
C SER A 143 -2.69 -16.42 -30.81
N LYS A 144 -2.03 -17.32 -30.09
CA LYS A 144 -0.94 -18.15 -30.57
C LYS A 144 -1.23 -19.61 -30.22
N GLU A 145 -1.55 -20.40 -31.22
CA GLU A 145 -1.74 -21.86 -31.10
C GLU A 145 -0.41 -22.60 -31.28
N TYR A 146 -0.22 -23.62 -30.50
CA TYR A 146 0.95 -24.51 -30.53
C TYR A 146 0.55 -25.92 -30.12
N PRO A 147 1.33 -26.94 -30.45
CA PRO A 147 1.03 -28.31 -30.05
C PRO A 147 0.82 -28.45 -28.55
N GLY A 148 -0.36 -28.90 -28.13
CA GLY A 148 -0.72 -29.08 -26.73
C GLY A 148 -1.23 -27.84 -25.99
N GLY A 149 -1.38 -26.69 -26.68
CA GLY A 149 -1.89 -25.48 -26.00
C GLY A 149 -2.21 -24.31 -26.90
N ILE A 150 -2.72 -23.27 -26.27
CA ILE A 150 -3.01 -21.98 -26.90
C ILE A 150 -2.65 -20.87 -25.90
N CYS A 151 -2.05 -19.79 -26.37
CA CYS A 151 -1.87 -18.56 -25.60
C CYS A 151 -2.80 -17.48 -26.12
N VAL A 152 -3.74 -17.04 -25.27
CA VAL A 152 -4.58 -15.87 -25.54
C VAL A 152 -3.95 -14.64 -24.91
N ILE A 153 -3.87 -13.55 -25.68
CA ILE A 153 -3.28 -12.29 -25.26
C ILE A 153 -4.41 -11.26 -25.17
N THR A 154 -4.59 -10.62 -24.02
CA THR A 154 -5.71 -9.69 -23.81
C THR A 154 -5.29 -8.46 -22.99
N GLY A 155 -6.18 -7.46 -22.95
CA GLY A 155 -6.04 -6.32 -22.04
C GLY A 155 -6.83 -6.52 -20.76
N ALA A 156 -6.30 -6.00 -19.64
CA ALA A 156 -6.98 -5.98 -18.35
C ALA A 156 -8.30 -5.18 -18.37
N ASN A 157 -8.49 -4.31 -19.38
CA ASN A 157 -9.70 -3.54 -19.61
C ASN A 157 -10.77 -4.26 -20.46
N SER A 158 -10.58 -5.57 -20.75
CA SER A 158 -11.51 -6.38 -21.56
C SER A 158 -12.08 -7.54 -20.74
N ALA A 159 -13.27 -7.38 -20.17
CA ALA A 159 -13.94 -8.43 -19.40
C ALA A 159 -14.13 -9.72 -20.23
N VAL A 160 -14.54 -9.58 -21.49
CA VAL A 160 -14.73 -10.71 -22.41
C VAL A 160 -13.41 -11.45 -22.65
N GLY A 161 -12.31 -10.73 -22.86
CA GLY A 161 -10.98 -11.31 -23.07
C GLY A 161 -10.48 -12.09 -21.86
N LEU A 162 -10.74 -11.58 -20.65
CA LEU A 162 -10.32 -12.22 -19.38
C LEU A 162 -11.12 -13.50 -19.06
N ARG A 163 -12.29 -13.69 -19.68
CA ARG A 163 -13.16 -14.86 -19.47
C ARG A 163 -13.12 -15.87 -20.61
N SER A 164 -12.38 -15.58 -21.68
CA SER A 164 -12.46 -16.29 -22.94
C SER A 164 -12.04 -17.76 -22.89
N ILE A 165 -11.06 -18.12 -22.03
CA ILE A 165 -10.53 -19.49 -21.94
C ILE A 165 -10.19 -19.90 -20.50
N PRO A 166 -10.28 -21.20 -20.17
CA PRO A 166 -9.59 -21.75 -19.01
C PRO A 166 -8.07 -21.68 -19.25
N ALA A 167 -7.28 -21.37 -18.22
CA ALA A 167 -5.84 -21.18 -18.35
C ALA A 167 -5.08 -21.92 -17.25
N GLN A 168 -4.10 -22.73 -17.65
CA GLN A 168 -3.15 -23.33 -16.73
C GLN A 168 -2.06 -22.34 -16.34
N TYR A 169 -1.62 -21.52 -17.30
CA TYR A 169 -0.58 -20.52 -17.13
C TYR A 169 -1.17 -19.12 -17.27
N ALA A 170 -0.89 -18.24 -16.31
CA ALA A 170 -1.32 -16.84 -16.34
C ALA A 170 -0.13 -15.89 -16.18
N PHE A 171 0.05 -15.01 -17.14
CA PHE A 171 1.12 -14.02 -17.21
C PHE A 171 0.50 -12.62 -17.12
N LEU A 172 0.64 -11.94 -15.97
CA LEU A 172 0.05 -10.62 -15.73
C LEU A 172 1.19 -9.58 -15.63
N ASP A 173 1.30 -8.76 -16.65
CA ASP A 173 2.36 -7.75 -16.78
C ASP A 173 1.83 -6.35 -16.44
N GLU A 174 2.59 -5.58 -15.65
CA GLU A 174 2.31 -4.22 -15.20
C GLU A 174 0.92 -4.10 -14.52
N ILE A 175 0.68 -4.95 -13.49
CA ILE A 175 -0.63 -5.06 -12.83
C ILE A 175 -1.07 -3.79 -12.11
N ASP A 176 -0.16 -2.91 -11.70
CA ASP A 176 -0.50 -1.61 -11.10
C ASP A 176 -1.18 -0.63 -12.09
N ALA A 177 -1.04 -0.90 -13.39
CA ALA A 177 -1.73 -0.16 -14.44
C ALA A 177 -3.12 -0.75 -14.80
N TYR A 178 -3.55 -1.81 -14.13
CA TYR A 178 -4.86 -2.42 -14.37
C TYR A 178 -5.98 -1.57 -13.77
N PRO A 179 -7.18 -1.56 -14.37
CA PRO A 179 -8.34 -0.96 -13.72
C PRO A 179 -8.70 -1.74 -12.46
N VAL A 180 -9.23 -1.05 -11.45
CA VAL A 180 -9.69 -1.66 -10.19
C VAL A 180 -10.83 -2.64 -10.45
N ASP A 181 -11.71 -2.28 -11.39
CA ASP A 181 -12.87 -3.05 -11.81
C ASP A 181 -13.04 -3.02 -13.32
N VAL A 182 -13.55 -4.09 -13.91
CA VAL A 182 -13.84 -4.18 -15.36
C VAL A 182 -15.31 -4.45 -15.59
N ASN A 183 -16.04 -3.44 -16.06
CA ASN A 183 -17.45 -3.50 -16.43
C ASN A 183 -18.37 -4.03 -15.29
N ASP A 184 -18.12 -3.64 -14.05
CA ASP A 184 -18.84 -4.09 -12.86
C ASP A 184 -18.77 -5.61 -12.59
N GLU A 185 -17.75 -6.28 -13.15
CA GLU A 185 -17.52 -7.72 -12.98
C GLU A 185 -16.40 -8.05 -11.98
N GLY A 186 -15.76 -7.02 -11.43
CA GLY A 186 -14.69 -7.14 -10.44
C GLY A 186 -13.28 -6.97 -11.00
N SER A 187 -12.29 -7.26 -10.17
CA SER A 187 -10.89 -7.08 -10.50
C SER A 187 -10.43 -7.98 -11.66
N PRO A 188 -9.69 -7.44 -12.66
CA PRO A 188 -9.08 -8.24 -13.73
C PRO A 188 -8.27 -9.43 -13.22
N ILE A 189 -7.53 -9.24 -12.13
CA ILE A 189 -6.71 -10.28 -11.50
C ILE A 189 -7.60 -11.43 -11.02
N ALA A 190 -8.68 -11.13 -10.30
CA ALA A 190 -9.62 -12.13 -9.79
C ALA A 190 -10.34 -12.88 -10.92
N LEU A 191 -10.65 -12.20 -12.05
CA LEU A 191 -11.24 -12.84 -13.23
C LEU A 191 -10.29 -13.87 -13.85
N VAL A 192 -8.99 -13.57 -13.96
CA VAL A 192 -7.98 -14.53 -14.43
C VAL A 192 -7.79 -15.68 -13.45
N GLU A 193 -7.73 -15.40 -12.15
CA GLU A 193 -7.62 -16.43 -11.11
C GLU A 193 -8.76 -17.44 -11.16
N ALA A 194 -9.96 -16.98 -11.45
CA ALA A 194 -11.12 -17.85 -11.64
C ALA A 194 -10.95 -18.83 -12.83
N ARG A 195 -10.19 -18.45 -13.88
CA ARG A 195 -9.90 -19.32 -15.05
C ARG A 195 -8.91 -20.43 -14.74
N GLN A 196 -8.15 -20.32 -13.66
CA GLN A 196 -7.16 -21.31 -13.25
C GLN A 196 -7.68 -22.37 -12.27
N ARG A 197 -8.89 -22.24 -11.75
CA ARG A 197 -9.42 -23.07 -10.65
C ARG A 197 -9.46 -24.57 -10.95
N THR A 198 -9.64 -24.95 -12.20
CA THR A 198 -9.72 -26.37 -12.64
C THR A 198 -8.37 -27.03 -12.83
N PHE A 199 -7.27 -26.27 -12.79
CA PHE A 199 -5.93 -26.79 -13.01
C PHE A 199 -5.21 -26.99 -11.66
N SER A 200 -4.84 -28.22 -11.34
CA SER A 200 -4.10 -28.57 -10.12
C SER A 200 -2.63 -28.11 -10.16
N ARG A 201 -2.06 -28.00 -11.37
CA ARG A 201 -0.69 -27.52 -11.61
C ARG A 201 -0.69 -26.15 -12.29
N ARG A 202 -1.50 -25.24 -11.79
CA ARG A 202 -1.54 -23.87 -12.30
C ARG A 202 -0.26 -23.11 -11.97
N ARG A 203 0.12 -22.17 -12.85
CA ARG A 203 1.22 -21.22 -12.63
C ARG A 203 0.74 -19.83 -12.96
N ARG A 204 1.07 -18.89 -12.10
CA ARG A 204 0.74 -17.49 -12.30
C ARG A 204 1.94 -16.62 -11.96
N ILE A 205 2.19 -15.62 -12.79
CA ILE A 205 3.14 -14.57 -12.47
C ILE A 205 2.48 -13.21 -12.53
N LYS A 206 2.72 -12.41 -11.50
CA LYS A 206 2.35 -10.99 -11.40
C LYS A 206 3.63 -10.17 -11.43
N VAL A 207 3.75 -9.26 -12.38
CA VAL A 207 4.93 -8.38 -12.52
C VAL A 207 4.46 -6.94 -12.57
N SER A 208 5.07 -6.06 -11.80
CA SER A 208 4.83 -4.61 -11.94
C SER A 208 5.93 -3.78 -11.30
N THR A 209 6.05 -2.55 -11.79
CA THR A 209 6.63 -1.44 -11.05
C THR A 209 5.56 -0.92 -10.10
N PRO A 210 5.84 -0.75 -8.79
CA PRO A 210 4.85 -0.27 -7.84
C PRO A 210 4.54 1.21 -8.04
N THR A 211 3.37 1.64 -7.56
CA THR A 211 2.90 3.01 -7.71
C THR A 211 2.80 3.73 -6.35
N ILE A 212 1.61 3.88 -5.80
CA ILE A 212 1.36 4.59 -4.53
C ILE A 212 1.10 3.58 -3.42
N ALA A 213 1.75 3.73 -2.28
CA ALA A 213 1.57 2.88 -1.10
C ALA A 213 0.09 2.77 -0.70
N GLY A 214 -0.35 1.56 -0.38
CA GLY A 214 -1.74 1.26 -0.04
C GLY A 214 -2.71 1.21 -1.22
N ARG A 215 -2.27 1.56 -2.45
CA ARG A 215 -3.07 1.47 -3.69
C ARG A 215 -2.42 0.58 -4.74
N SER A 216 -1.16 0.26 -4.58
CA SER A 216 -0.38 -0.59 -5.48
C SER A 216 -0.81 -2.05 -5.34
N ALA A 217 -1.30 -2.64 -6.45
CA ALA A 217 -1.72 -4.04 -6.49
C ALA A 217 -0.53 -4.99 -6.32
N ILE A 218 0.64 -4.64 -6.87
CA ILE A 218 1.85 -5.45 -6.73
C ILE A 218 2.41 -5.38 -5.32
N GLU A 219 2.33 -4.22 -4.64
CA GLU A 219 2.72 -4.09 -3.24
C GLU A 219 1.85 -4.98 -2.35
N ALA A 220 0.52 -4.90 -2.50
CA ALA A 220 -0.41 -5.73 -1.73
C ALA A 220 -0.14 -7.22 -1.92
N ALA A 221 0.12 -7.67 -3.17
CA ALA A 221 0.48 -9.04 -3.47
C ALA A 221 1.83 -9.43 -2.84
N TYR A 222 2.85 -8.58 -2.94
CA TYR A 222 4.17 -8.80 -2.35
C TYR A 222 4.10 -8.89 -0.82
N GLN A 223 3.35 -8.01 -0.17
CA GLN A 223 3.18 -8.03 1.30
C GLN A 223 2.46 -9.30 1.81
N ALA A 224 1.60 -9.89 0.99
CA ALA A 224 0.91 -11.15 1.31
C ALA A 224 1.74 -12.41 1.04
N SER A 225 2.96 -12.28 0.47
CA SER A 225 3.86 -13.38 0.11
C SER A 225 4.97 -13.60 1.15
N ASP A 226 5.93 -14.48 0.81
CA ASP A 226 7.14 -14.73 1.61
C ASP A 226 8.17 -13.59 1.56
N ARG A 227 7.96 -12.53 0.77
CA ARG A 227 8.71 -11.26 0.70
C ARG A 227 10.22 -11.46 0.58
N ARG A 228 10.65 -12.12 -0.50
CA ARG A 228 12.08 -12.37 -0.75
C ARG A 228 12.82 -11.11 -1.15
N ARG A 229 14.03 -10.96 -0.59
CA ARG A 229 15.01 -9.95 -0.99
C ARG A 229 16.28 -10.63 -1.47
N PHE A 230 16.90 -10.03 -2.51
CA PHE A 230 18.13 -10.58 -3.07
C PHE A 230 19.32 -10.10 -2.25
N HIS A 231 19.99 -11.04 -1.55
CA HIS A 231 21.15 -10.78 -0.72
C HIS A 231 22.43 -11.10 -1.50
N VAL A 232 23.39 -10.20 -1.44
CA VAL A 232 24.68 -10.32 -2.10
C VAL A 232 25.80 -10.29 -1.07
N PRO A 233 26.89 -11.08 -1.24
CA PRO A 233 28.00 -11.09 -0.31
C PRO A 233 28.86 -9.82 -0.48
N CYS A 234 29.32 -9.25 0.63
CA CYS A 234 30.35 -8.22 0.63
C CYS A 234 31.67 -8.80 0.10
N PRO A 235 32.37 -8.13 -0.82
CA PRO A 235 33.66 -8.63 -1.32
C PRO A 235 34.74 -8.68 -0.26
N ASP A 236 34.68 -7.84 0.78
CA ASP A 236 35.72 -7.74 1.82
C ASP A 236 35.48 -8.71 2.99
N CYS A 237 34.27 -8.76 3.55
CA CYS A 237 33.96 -9.56 4.75
C CYS A 237 33.09 -10.79 4.48
N GLY A 238 32.55 -10.96 3.26
CA GLY A 238 31.70 -12.09 2.89
C GLY A 238 30.25 -12.04 3.44
N ALA A 239 29.89 -11.06 4.28
CA ALA A 239 28.56 -10.95 4.86
C ALA A 239 27.51 -10.72 3.77
N PHE A 240 26.44 -11.53 3.79
CA PHE A 240 25.31 -11.39 2.88
C PHE A 240 24.37 -10.27 3.34
N GLN A 241 23.99 -9.41 2.41
CA GLN A 241 23.15 -8.24 2.68
C GLN A 241 22.30 -7.87 1.47
N PRO A 242 21.09 -7.36 1.65
CA PRO A 242 20.35 -6.71 0.57
C PRO A 242 20.98 -5.36 0.26
N LEU A 243 20.83 -4.89 -0.98
CA LEU A 243 21.25 -3.56 -1.37
C LEU A 243 20.13 -2.56 -1.10
N ASP A 244 20.39 -1.58 -0.22
CA ASP A 244 19.51 -0.47 0.09
C ASP A 244 20.09 0.86 -0.36
N PHE A 245 19.21 1.74 -0.81
CA PHE A 245 19.61 3.04 -1.35
C PHE A 245 20.34 3.92 -0.33
N GLU A 246 19.92 3.87 0.95
CA GLU A 246 20.50 4.65 2.06
C GLU A 246 21.98 4.32 2.31
N ARG A 247 22.46 3.18 1.79
CA ARG A 247 23.85 2.74 1.88
C ARG A 247 24.71 3.22 0.72
N LEU A 248 24.14 3.90 -0.30
CA LEU A 248 24.95 4.58 -1.31
C LEU A 248 25.61 5.81 -0.70
N ALA A 249 26.94 5.85 -0.76
CA ALA A 249 27.76 6.88 -0.16
C ALA A 249 28.51 7.68 -1.23
N TRP A 250 28.29 8.97 -1.26
CA TRP A 250 29.04 9.95 -2.06
C TRP A 250 29.32 11.23 -1.27
N THR A 251 28.31 11.87 -0.68
CA THR A 251 28.44 13.14 0.07
C THR A 251 29.38 13.01 1.27
N LYS A 252 29.23 11.96 2.07
CA LYS A 252 30.10 11.72 3.23
C LYS A 252 31.55 11.39 2.88
N LEU A 253 31.81 11.04 1.61
CA LEU A 253 33.15 10.77 1.09
C LEU A 253 33.75 11.97 0.37
N GLY A 254 33.02 13.10 0.25
CA GLY A 254 33.44 14.24 -0.56
C GLY A 254 33.48 13.94 -2.05
N LEU A 255 32.81 12.90 -2.54
CA LEU A 255 32.78 12.47 -3.92
C LEU A 255 31.59 13.07 -4.69
N PRO A 256 31.72 13.29 -6.00
CA PRO A 256 30.55 13.58 -6.84
C PRO A 256 29.61 12.35 -6.90
N PRO A 257 28.30 12.53 -7.13
CA PRO A 257 27.35 11.43 -7.22
C PRO A 257 27.76 10.32 -8.20
N ALA A 258 28.39 10.68 -9.32
CA ALA A 258 28.86 9.72 -10.33
C ALA A 258 29.88 8.70 -9.80
N GLU A 259 30.59 9.00 -8.72
CA GLU A 259 31.58 8.14 -8.07
C GLU A 259 31.05 7.45 -6.80
N ALA A 260 29.74 7.36 -6.64
CA ALA A 260 29.12 6.74 -5.48
C ALA A 260 29.59 5.29 -5.28
N LYS A 261 29.83 4.94 -4.02
CA LYS A 261 30.21 3.60 -3.56
C LYS A 261 29.13 3.06 -2.64
N TYR A 262 29.04 1.74 -2.51
CA TYR A 262 28.12 1.10 -1.59
C TYR A 262 28.80 0.78 -0.27
N GLU A 263 28.23 1.18 0.85
CA GLU A 263 28.74 0.89 2.18
C GLU A 263 28.20 -0.44 2.70
N CYS A 264 29.09 -1.36 3.04
CA CYS A 264 28.72 -2.63 3.67
C CYS A 264 28.05 -2.42 5.02
N ARG A 265 26.97 -3.18 5.29
CA ARG A 265 26.27 -3.12 6.57
C ARG A 265 27.08 -3.67 7.75
N ALA A 266 27.95 -4.67 7.49
CA ALA A 266 28.67 -5.40 8.51
C ALA A 266 30.05 -4.81 8.82
N CYS A 267 30.88 -4.55 7.80
CA CYS A 267 32.24 -4.09 7.98
C CYS A 267 32.48 -2.63 7.59
N PHE A 268 31.46 -1.93 7.07
CA PHE A 268 31.51 -0.54 6.63
C PHE A 268 32.48 -0.27 5.47
N ALA A 269 32.98 -1.31 4.81
CA ALA A 269 33.83 -1.16 3.64
C ALA A 269 33.09 -0.48 2.48
N MET A 270 33.80 0.37 1.73
CA MET A 270 33.26 1.12 0.60
C MET A 270 33.45 0.35 -0.69
N ILE A 271 32.43 -0.35 -1.12
CA ILE A 271 32.41 -1.26 -2.26
C ILE A 271 32.27 -0.45 -3.56
N PRO A 272 33.18 -0.59 -4.52
CA PRO A 272 33.08 0.09 -5.82
C PRO A 272 32.07 -0.62 -6.74
N ASN A 273 31.47 0.13 -7.68
CA ASN A 273 30.44 -0.39 -8.59
C ASN A 273 30.87 -1.61 -9.42
N HIS A 274 32.14 -1.73 -9.79
CA HIS A 274 32.63 -2.86 -10.60
C HIS A 274 32.58 -4.21 -9.85
N ALA A 275 32.65 -4.21 -8.52
CA ALA A 275 32.51 -5.43 -7.70
C ALA A 275 31.10 -6.05 -7.79
N LYS A 276 30.11 -5.28 -8.25
CA LYS A 276 28.72 -5.70 -8.37
C LYS A 276 28.53 -6.98 -9.18
N THR A 277 29.33 -7.21 -10.23
CA THR A 277 29.23 -8.42 -11.07
C THR A 277 29.44 -9.69 -10.26
N ASP A 278 30.51 -9.78 -9.47
CA ASP A 278 30.80 -10.93 -8.63
C ASP A 278 29.83 -11.06 -7.45
N MET A 279 29.40 -9.94 -6.88
CA MET A 279 28.37 -9.92 -5.83
C MET A 279 27.06 -10.50 -6.34
N LEU A 280 26.59 -10.10 -7.52
CA LEU A 280 25.36 -10.59 -8.13
C LEU A 280 25.46 -12.08 -8.47
N ALA A 281 26.59 -12.54 -9.01
CA ALA A 281 26.79 -13.94 -9.38
C ALA A 281 26.69 -14.90 -8.18
N ARG A 282 27.04 -14.43 -6.98
CA ARG A 282 26.97 -15.18 -5.71
C ARG A 282 25.76 -14.84 -4.86
N GLY A 283 24.87 -13.98 -5.36
CA GLY A 283 23.67 -13.56 -4.64
C GLY A 283 22.65 -14.68 -4.47
N VAL A 284 21.85 -14.60 -3.40
CA VAL A 284 20.79 -15.56 -3.06
C VAL A 284 19.53 -14.81 -2.63
N TRP A 285 18.37 -15.40 -2.91
CA TRP A 285 17.10 -14.89 -2.42
C TRP A 285 16.84 -15.43 -1.01
N ILE A 286 16.50 -14.53 -0.09
CA ILE A 286 16.15 -14.87 1.29
C ILE A 286 14.74 -14.35 1.57
N ALA A 287 13.87 -15.21 2.07
CA ALA A 287 12.52 -14.87 2.49
C ALA A 287 12.55 -14.12 3.83
N GLU A 288 11.84 -12.98 3.91
CA GLU A 288 11.62 -12.25 5.15
C GLU A 288 10.47 -12.85 5.97
N HIS A 289 9.54 -13.57 5.31
CA HIS A 289 8.41 -14.27 5.90
C HIS A 289 8.39 -15.76 5.49
N PRO A 290 9.26 -16.58 6.06
CA PRO A 290 9.38 -18.01 5.70
C PRO A 290 8.13 -18.83 6.05
N ASP A 291 7.29 -18.33 6.97
CA ASP A 291 6.04 -19.00 7.41
C ASP A 291 4.84 -18.71 6.49
N ALA A 292 5.00 -17.90 5.44
CA ALA A 292 3.97 -17.65 4.44
C ALA A 292 3.65 -18.91 3.61
N ASP A 293 2.56 -18.87 2.82
CA ASP A 293 2.18 -19.98 1.94
C ASP A 293 3.36 -20.37 1.01
N PRO A 294 3.92 -21.58 1.12
CA PRO A 294 5.07 -22.02 0.33
C PRO A 294 4.80 -22.05 -1.18
N LYS A 295 3.54 -22.02 -1.59
CA LYS A 295 3.12 -21.95 -2.99
C LYS A 295 3.17 -20.53 -3.57
N VAL A 296 3.37 -19.50 -2.75
CA VAL A 296 3.38 -18.09 -3.15
C VAL A 296 4.74 -17.50 -2.85
N ARG A 297 5.47 -17.08 -3.87
CA ARG A 297 6.77 -16.42 -3.72
C ARG A 297 6.72 -14.99 -4.22
N GLY A 298 7.14 -14.06 -3.35
CA GLY A 298 7.26 -12.63 -3.69
C GLY A 298 8.71 -12.19 -3.76
N TYR A 299 9.07 -11.47 -4.81
CA TYR A 299 10.42 -11.00 -5.08
C TYR A 299 10.42 -9.48 -5.23
N HIS A 300 11.31 -8.79 -4.50
CA HIS A 300 11.56 -7.37 -4.68
C HIS A 300 12.96 -7.13 -5.22
N ILE A 301 13.07 -6.31 -6.28
CA ILE A 301 14.34 -5.99 -6.91
C ILE A 301 14.40 -4.54 -7.38
N SER A 302 15.45 -3.80 -6.98
CA SER A 302 15.70 -2.41 -7.35
C SER A 302 16.81 -2.28 -8.41
N ALA A 303 16.95 -1.10 -9.01
CA ALA A 303 18.04 -0.83 -9.95
C ALA A 303 19.44 -0.87 -9.32
N LEU A 304 19.55 -0.92 -7.99
CA LEU A 304 20.84 -1.17 -7.31
C LEU A 304 21.49 -2.48 -7.77
N TYR A 305 20.66 -3.46 -8.18
CA TYR A 305 21.09 -4.76 -8.72
C TYR A 305 21.26 -4.77 -10.24
N SER A 306 21.10 -3.62 -10.90
CA SER A 306 21.28 -3.54 -12.35
C SER A 306 22.71 -3.96 -12.74
N PRO A 307 22.89 -4.85 -13.73
CA PRO A 307 24.21 -5.31 -14.16
C PRO A 307 25.16 -4.17 -14.52
N VAL A 308 26.45 -4.36 -14.31
CA VAL A 308 27.48 -3.40 -14.75
C VAL A 308 27.36 -3.18 -16.25
N GLY A 309 27.33 -1.91 -16.66
CA GLY A 309 27.11 -1.49 -18.05
C GLY A 309 25.66 -1.15 -18.40
N TRP A 310 24.67 -1.45 -17.49
CA TRP A 310 23.29 -0.99 -17.68
C TRP A 310 23.02 0.28 -16.86
N MET A 311 23.08 0.17 -15.53
CA MET A 311 22.92 1.29 -14.62
C MET A 311 23.89 1.17 -13.45
N SER A 312 24.76 2.16 -13.29
CA SER A 312 25.72 2.21 -12.21
C SER A 312 25.13 2.81 -10.93
N TRP A 313 25.76 2.55 -9.78
CA TRP A 313 25.41 3.21 -8.52
C TRP A 313 25.59 4.72 -8.59
N GLY A 314 26.58 5.19 -9.38
CA GLY A 314 26.79 6.61 -9.62
C GLY A 314 25.65 7.27 -10.39
N GLU A 315 25.12 6.60 -11.43
CA GLU A 315 23.95 7.10 -12.17
C GLU A 315 22.69 7.13 -11.29
N ILE A 316 22.51 6.13 -10.40
CA ILE A 316 21.41 6.11 -9.43
C ILE A 316 21.53 7.30 -8.47
N ALA A 317 22.74 7.56 -7.92
CA ALA A 317 22.99 8.70 -7.04
C ALA A 317 22.75 10.04 -7.75
N ALA A 318 23.22 10.18 -9.00
CA ALA A 318 23.02 11.39 -9.81
C ALA A 318 21.52 11.64 -10.11
N GLN A 319 20.75 10.58 -10.43
CA GLN A 319 19.29 10.68 -10.63
C GLN A 319 18.58 11.12 -9.36
N PHE A 320 18.97 10.59 -8.19
CA PHE A 320 18.43 11.03 -6.91
C PHE A 320 18.70 12.51 -6.65
N VAL A 321 19.94 12.97 -6.83
CA VAL A 321 20.31 14.38 -6.63
C VAL A 321 19.51 15.30 -7.56
N ALA A 322 19.22 14.88 -8.79
CA ALA A 322 18.39 15.63 -9.72
C ALA A 322 16.90 15.63 -9.36
N ALA A 323 16.45 14.61 -8.61
CA ALA A 323 15.03 14.40 -8.29
C ALA A 323 14.64 14.86 -6.88
N HIS A 324 15.55 14.87 -5.89
CA HIS A 324 15.23 14.95 -4.45
C HIS A 324 14.50 16.23 -4.01
N ARG A 325 14.61 17.32 -4.79
CA ARG A 325 13.91 18.59 -4.51
C ARG A 325 12.55 18.72 -5.21
N ASP A 326 12.19 17.78 -6.08
CA ASP A 326 10.95 17.78 -6.84
C ASP A 326 10.16 16.52 -6.49
N PRO A 327 9.01 16.64 -5.79
CA PRO A 327 8.22 15.48 -5.36
C PRO A 327 7.80 14.56 -6.50
N ASP A 328 7.46 15.11 -7.68
CA ASP A 328 7.04 14.30 -8.83
C ASP A 328 8.21 13.50 -9.41
N ARG A 329 9.38 14.11 -9.53
CA ARG A 329 10.61 13.42 -9.95
C ARG A 329 11.06 12.39 -8.92
N LEU A 330 10.96 12.72 -7.63
CA LEU A 330 11.32 11.79 -6.55
C LEU A 330 10.38 10.58 -6.52
N ARG A 331 9.08 10.78 -6.80
CA ARG A 331 8.12 9.69 -6.97
C ARG A 331 8.53 8.76 -8.12
N VAL A 332 8.84 9.33 -9.28
CA VAL A 332 9.33 8.54 -10.43
C VAL A 332 10.59 7.77 -10.05
N PHE A 333 11.55 8.40 -9.38
CA PHE A 333 12.77 7.76 -8.92
C PHE A 333 12.48 6.58 -7.98
N ARG A 334 11.66 6.77 -6.94
CA ARG A 334 11.30 5.69 -6.01
C ARG A 334 10.62 4.53 -6.72
N ASN A 335 9.60 4.81 -7.51
CA ASN A 335 8.84 3.76 -8.17
C ASN A 335 9.67 3.03 -9.23
N THR A 336 10.39 3.75 -10.09
CA THR A 336 11.06 3.16 -11.26
C THR A 336 12.51 2.73 -11.01
N VAL A 337 13.23 3.38 -10.10
CA VAL A 337 14.62 3.02 -9.79
C VAL A 337 14.67 2.08 -8.58
N LEU A 338 14.00 2.44 -7.49
CA LEU A 338 14.04 1.62 -6.28
C LEU A 338 13.02 0.46 -6.31
N GLY A 339 11.99 0.53 -7.15
CA GLY A 339 10.91 -0.45 -7.15
C GLY A 339 10.11 -0.40 -5.86
N GLU A 340 10.02 0.77 -5.23
CA GLU A 340 9.31 1.04 -3.98
C GLU A 340 8.08 1.89 -4.24
N CYS A 341 7.03 1.68 -3.44
CA CYS A 341 5.87 2.54 -3.50
C CYS A 341 6.20 3.97 -3.07
N TRP A 342 5.67 4.92 -3.81
CA TRP A 342 5.65 6.30 -3.37
C TRP A 342 4.70 6.44 -2.18
N GLN A 343 5.22 6.90 -1.08
CA GLN A 343 4.39 7.42 0.00
C GLN A 343 4.19 8.89 -0.29
N ASP A 344 2.98 9.26 -0.72
CA ASP A 344 2.61 10.66 -0.66
C ASP A 344 2.73 11.07 0.80
N ARG A 345 3.79 11.78 1.13
CA ARG A 345 3.84 12.53 2.37
C ARG A 345 2.83 13.65 2.19
N GLY A 346 1.56 13.28 2.34
CA GLY A 346 0.51 14.22 2.58
C GLY A 346 0.93 15.05 3.79
N GLU A 347 0.35 16.21 3.94
CA GLU A 347 0.67 17.18 5.01
C GLU A 347 0.30 16.66 6.42
N ALA A 348 0.67 15.41 6.78
CA ALA A 348 0.51 14.93 8.16
C ALA A 348 1.52 15.62 9.08
N PRO A 349 1.11 16.09 10.26
CA PRO A 349 2.03 16.59 11.27
C PRO A 349 3.01 15.50 11.71
N ASP A 350 4.24 15.91 12.05
CA ASP A 350 5.25 15.00 12.57
C ASP A 350 4.86 14.54 14.00
N TRP A 351 4.52 13.25 14.15
CA TRP A 351 4.12 12.67 15.43
C TRP A 351 5.27 12.69 16.47
N GLU A 352 6.53 12.53 16.05
CA GLU A 352 7.69 12.60 16.94
C GLU A 352 7.87 14.01 17.51
N HIS A 353 7.63 15.02 16.67
CA HIS A 353 7.65 16.41 17.11
C HIS A 353 6.54 16.68 18.15
N LEU A 354 5.32 16.20 17.91
CA LEU A 354 4.22 16.32 18.86
C LEU A 354 4.51 15.62 20.19
N MET A 355 5.09 14.43 20.15
CA MET A 355 5.50 13.68 21.33
C MET A 355 6.58 14.43 22.16
N ARG A 356 7.55 15.07 21.52
CA ARG A 356 8.60 15.83 22.20
C ARG A 356 8.08 17.09 22.92
N ARG A 357 6.98 17.67 22.46
CA ARG A 357 6.37 18.87 23.03
C ARG A 357 5.24 18.62 24.03
N ARG A 358 5.18 17.42 24.63
CA ARG A 358 4.26 17.14 25.75
C ARG A 358 4.42 18.16 26.85
N ALA A 359 3.28 18.59 27.43
CA ALA A 359 3.24 19.60 28.47
C ALA A 359 3.28 18.97 29.88
N PRO A 360 3.77 19.66 30.91
CA PRO A 360 3.96 19.11 32.26
C PRO A 360 2.65 19.08 33.08
N TYR A 361 1.62 18.40 32.55
CA TYR A 361 0.42 18.05 33.29
C TYR A 361 0.10 16.57 33.14
N SER A 362 -0.57 16.00 34.13
CA SER A 362 -0.89 14.58 34.16
C SER A 362 -2.20 14.27 33.46
N MET A 363 -2.29 13.07 32.87
CA MET A 363 -3.52 12.54 32.29
C MET A 363 -4.64 12.50 33.35
N GLY A 364 -5.85 12.84 32.98
CA GLY A 364 -7.00 12.96 33.87
C GLY A 364 -7.06 14.26 34.69
N THR A 365 -6.11 15.19 34.51
CA THR A 365 -6.12 16.52 35.14
C THR A 365 -6.36 17.62 34.12
N VAL A 366 -7.01 18.69 34.55
CA VAL A 366 -7.41 19.81 33.69
C VAL A 366 -6.54 21.03 33.95
N PRO A 367 -5.70 21.47 32.97
CA PRO A 367 -4.87 22.68 33.11
C PRO A 367 -5.67 23.97 33.21
N ARG A 368 -5.07 25.02 33.81
CA ARG A 368 -5.72 26.34 34.06
C ARG A 368 -6.34 27.00 32.83
N GLY A 369 -5.80 26.82 31.65
CA GLY A 369 -6.31 27.42 30.40
C GLY A 369 -7.59 26.77 29.87
N VAL A 370 -8.03 25.67 30.43
CA VAL A 370 -9.25 24.96 30.02
C VAL A 370 -10.47 25.56 30.68
N LEU A 371 -11.52 25.84 29.92
CA LEU A 371 -12.75 26.47 30.38
C LEU A 371 -13.99 25.53 30.27
N PHE A 372 -13.93 24.50 29.46
CA PHE A 372 -14.93 23.43 29.40
C PHE A 372 -14.36 22.17 28.71
N LEU A 373 -15.03 21.03 28.96
CA LEU A 373 -14.63 19.74 28.41
C LEU A 373 -15.64 19.22 27.41
N THR A 374 -15.16 18.57 26.34
CA THR A 374 -15.98 17.73 25.46
C THR A 374 -15.31 16.38 25.25
N ALA A 375 -16.08 15.36 24.83
CA ALA A 375 -15.53 14.08 24.50
C ALA A 375 -15.97 13.60 23.11
N GLY A 376 -15.09 12.84 22.46
CA GLY A 376 -15.38 12.14 21.22
C GLY A 376 -15.22 10.64 21.40
N VAL A 377 -16.10 9.87 20.76
CA VAL A 377 -16.11 8.40 20.86
C VAL A 377 -16.16 7.80 19.47
N ASP A 378 -15.16 6.97 19.16
CA ASP A 378 -15.15 6.12 17.98
C ASP A 378 -15.62 4.71 18.34
N VAL A 379 -16.56 4.16 17.54
CA VAL A 379 -17.20 2.87 17.81
C VAL A 379 -16.67 1.80 16.88
N GLN A 380 -16.00 0.80 17.46
CA GLN A 380 -15.49 -0.38 16.78
C GLN A 380 -16.28 -1.64 17.15
N LYS A 381 -15.97 -2.80 16.58
CA LYS A 381 -16.70 -4.04 16.84
C LYS A 381 -16.62 -4.48 18.31
N GLU A 382 -15.42 -4.47 18.88
CA GLU A 382 -15.11 -5.07 20.19
C GLU A 382 -14.60 -4.04 21.21
N ARG A 383 -14.74 -2.75 20.92
CA ARG A 383 -14.28 -1.66 21.79
C ARG A 383 -14.89 -0.32 21.44
N LEU A 384 -14.93 0.57 22.41
CA LEU A 384 -15.06 2.02 22.20
C LEU A 384 -13.69 2.67 22.44
N VAL A 385 -13.31 3.61 21.59
CA VAL A 385 -12.15 4.49 21.82
C VAL A 385 -12.69 5.86 22.18
N VAL A 386 -12.15 6.48 23.22
CA VAL A 386 -12.68 7.76 23.74
C VAL A 386 -11.54 8.72 23.98
N GLU A 387 -11.76 10.01 23.66
CA GLU A 387 -10.88 11.10 24.06
C GLU A 387 -11.68 12.22 24.71
N VAL A 388 -11.16 12.75 25.83
CA VAL A 388 -11.67 13.93 26.54
C VAL A 388 -10.77 15.11 26.26
N VAL A 389 -11.34 16.17 25.72
CA VAL A 389 -10.61 17.37 25.26
C VAL A 389 -11.10 18.58 26.01
N GLY A 390 -10.16 19.30 26.61
CA GLY A 390 -10.39 20.62 27.20
C GLY A 390 -10.23 21.76 26.19
N TRP A 391 -11.05 22.77 26.27
CA TRP A 391 -11.07 23.92 25.37
C TRP A 391 -10.97 25.24 26.14
N GLY A 392 -10.19 26.17 25.59
CA GLY A 392 -9.97 27.50 26.14
C GLY A 392 -10.00 28.60 25.07
N ARG A 393 -9.65 29.82 25.49
CA ARG A 393 -9.61 30.98 24.60
C ARG A 393 -8.80 30.73 23.34
N GLY A 394 -9.21 31.32 22.25
CA GLY A 394 -8.55 31.19 20.95
C GLY A 394 -8.58 29.76 20.39
N LYS A 395 -9.56 28.92 20.79
CA LYS A 395 -9.66 27.52 20.39
C LYS A 395 -8.45 26.66 20.78
N ARG A 396 -7.65 27.09 21.75
CA ARG A 396 -6.59 26.27 22.32
C ARG A 396 -7.20 25.03 22.95
N SER A 397 -6.55 23.89 22.81
CA SER A 397 -7.06 22.61 23.29
C SER A 397 -6.01 21.82 24.07
N TRP A 398 -6.48 21.03 25.02
CA TRP A 398 -5.68 20.13 25.84
C TRP A 398 -6.31 18.73 25.78
N SER A 399 -5.52 17.71 25.44
CA SER A 399 -5.95 16.35 25.60
C SER A 399 -5.89 16.00 27.09
N VAL A 400 -7.05 15.87 27.74
CA VAL A 400 -7.17 15.66 29.18
C VAL A 400 -7.09 14.20 29.54
N ASP A 401 -7.81 13.36 28.83
CA ASP A 401 -7.86 11.93 29.06
C ASP A 401 -8.18 11.20 27.75
N TYR A 402 -7.73 9.95 27.60
CA TYR A 402 -8.15 9.05 26.55
C TYR A 402 -8.15 7.61 27.03
N GLY A 403 -8.91 6.75 26.39
CA GLY A 403 -8.95 5.35 26.78
C GLY A 403 -9.67 4.46 25.78
N VAL A 404 -9.49 3.17 25.98
CA VAL A 404 -10.17 2.11 25.26
C VAL A 404 -11.07 1.36 26.23
N ILE A 405 -12.35 1.27 25.91
CA ILE A 405 -13.36 0.52 26.68
C ILE A 405 -13.67 -0.76 25.89
N PRO A 406 -13.16 -1.93 26.32
CA PRO A 406 -13.37 -3.18 25.61
C PRO A 406 -14.81 -3.71 25.80
N GLY A 407 -15.34 -4.41 24.81
CA GLY A 407 -16.63 -5.07 24.87
C GLY A 407 -17.35 -5.09 23.51
N ASP A 408 -18.30 -6.00 23.36
CA ASP A 408 -19.14 -6.07 22.15
C ASP A 408 -20.06 -4.87 22.07
N THR A 409 -19.79 -3.97 21.12
CA THR A 409 -20.54 -2.74 20.94
C THR A 409 -21.92 -2.94 20.31
N ALA A 410 -22.24 -4.14 19.82
CA ALA A 410 -23.59 -4.50 19.39
C ALA A 410 -24.55 -4.77 20.58
N ASP A 411 -24.00 -5.17 21.74
CA ASP A 411 -24.77 -5.45 22.94
C ASP A 411 -24.90 -4.20 23.81
N LEU A 412 -26.12 -3.65 23.89
CA LEU A 412 -26.38 -2.43 24.65
C LEU A 412 -26.38 -2.62 26.17
N ASP A 413 -26.64 -3.85 26.64
CA ASP A 413 -26.83 -4.14 28.06
C ASP A 413 -25.58 -4.76 28.72
N ARG A 414 -24.79 -5.52 27.96
CA ARG A 414 -23.55 -6.19 28.44
C ARG A 414 -22.28 -5.64 27.81
N GLY A 415 -22.43 -4.76 26.84
CA GLY A 415 -21.33 -4.12 26.13
C GLY A 415 -20.69 -2.96 26.92
N PRO A 416 -19.80 -2.20 26.29
CA PRO A 416 -19.01 -1.15 26.96
C PRO A 416 -19.80 0.15 27.24
N TRP A 417 -21.11 0.15 27.02
CA TRP A 417 -21.96 1.34 27.13
C TRP A 417 -22.16 1.82 28.57
N ALA A 418 -22.18 0.90 29.55
CA ALA A 418 -22.27 1.25 30.97
C ALA A 418 -20.99 1.93 31.46
N ASP A 419 -19.82 1.50 30.97
CA ASP A 419 -18.55 2.13 31.29
C ASP A 419 -18.45 3.53 30.63
N LEU A 420 -19.02 3.69 29.44
CA LEU A 420 -19.14 5.00 28.78
C LEU A 420 -20.07 5.94 29.58
N ASP A 421 -21.15 5.41 30.17
CA ASP A 421 -22.02 6.15 31.09
C ASP A 421 -21.27 6.59 32.35
N ALA A 422 -20.42 5.71 32.89
CA ALA A 422 -19.57 6.05 34.05
C ALA A 422 -18.55 7.15 33.71
N LEU A 423 -17.94 7.09 32.52
CA LEU A 423 -17.06 8.15 32.04
C LEU A 423 -17.79 9.48 31.85
N LEU A 424 -19.00 9.48 31.29
CA LEU A 424 -19.81 10.68 31.11
C LEU A 424 -20.23 11.32 32.44
N ALA A 425 -20.37 10.52 33.50
CA ALA A 425 -20.69 10.97 34.86
C ALA A 425 -19.45 11.45 35.64
N ARG A 426 -18.24 11.07 35.19
CA ARG A 426 -16.98 11.43 35.84
C ARG A 426 -16.71 12.94 35.72
N THR A 427 -16.11 13.51 36.77
CA THR A 427 -15.55 14.84 36.78
C THR A 427 -14.03 14.78 36.78
N PHE A 428 -13.39 15.84 36.28
CA PHE A 428 -11.95 15.94 36.13
C PHE A 428 -11.42 17.11 36.98
N PRO A 429 -10.43 16.88 37.85
CA PRO A 429 -9.90 17.92 38.72
C PRO A 429 -9.19 19.01 37.91
N HIS A 430 -9.67 20.24 38.05
CA HIS A 430 -9.09 21.42 37.40
C HIS A 430 -8.03 22.07 38.29
N ALA A 431 -6.99 22.63 37.68
CA ALA A 431 -5.88 23.27 38.40
C ALA A 431 -6.30 24.52 39.24
N ALA A 432 -7.52 25.01 39.10
CA ALA A 432 -8.10 26.05 39.96
C ALA A 432 -8.85 25.47 41.17
N GLY A 433 -8.84 24.15 41.39
CA GLY A 433 -9.44 23.51 42.57
C GLY A 433 -10.92 23.17 42.41
N VAL A 434 -11.47 23.19 41.22
CA VAL A 434 -12.85 22.79 40.91
C VAL A 434 -12.87 21.52 40.06
N ASP A 435 -13.94 20.75 40.15
CA ASP A 435 -14.14 19.57 39.33
C ASP A 435 -14.97 19.88 38.07
N MET A 436 -14.43 19.55 36.91
CA MET A 436 -15.07 19.82 35.61
C MET A 436 -15.76 18.60 35.03
N PRO A 437 -17.07 18.65 34.73
CA PRO A 437 -17.76 17.59 33.99
C PRO A 437 -17.52 17.71 32.48
N ILE A 438 -17.68 16.59 31.77
CA ILE A 438 -17.83 16.58 30.31
C ILE A 438 -19.12 17.31 29.95
N ARG A 439 -19.04 18.43 29.25
CA ARG A 439 -20.19 19.26 28.88
C ARG A 439 -20.99 18.67 27.73
N MET A 440 -20.32 18.06 26.74
CA MET A 440 -20.94 17.37 25.61
C MET A 440 -20.06 16.23 25.13
N LEU A 441 -20.68 15.11 24.77
CA LEU A 441 -20.06 13.93 24.22
C LEU A 441 -20.65 13.62 22.85
N ALA A 442 -19.83 13.43 21.84
CA ALA A 442 -20.21 13.05 20.49
C ALA A 442 -19.76 11.63 20.18
N VAL A 443 -20.69 10.79 19.69
CA VAL A 443 -20.41 9.39 19.34
C VAL A 443 -20.55 9.20 17.84
N ASP A 444 -19.55 8.57 17.20
CA ASP A 444 -19.68 8.17 15.81
C ASP A 444 -20.74 7.08 15.64
N SER A 445 -21.58 7.22 14.63
CA SER A 445 -22.64 6.27 14.29
C SER A 445 -22.37 5.51 12.99
N GLY A 446 -21.13 5.47 12.52
CA GLY A 446 -20.70 4.75 11.32
C GLY A 446 -20.82 3.23 11.49
N TYR A 447 -20.47 2.73 12.68
CA TYR A 447 -20.55 1.32 13.05
C TYR A 447 -21.62 1.08 14.13
N ASN A 448 -22.25 -0.11 14.15
CA ASN A 448 -23.34 -0.46 15.07
C ASN A 448 -24.40 0.64 15.27
N THR A 449 -24.77 1.29 14.20
CA THR A 449 -25.62 2.50 14.13
C THR A 449 -26.87 2.42 15.02
N ASN A 450 -27.57 1.29 15.02
CA ASN A 450 -28.80 1.13 15.83
C ASN A 450 -28.52 1.15 17.33
N THR A 451 -27.42 0.53 17.78
CA THR A 451 -27.03 0.49 19.19
C THR A 451 -26.59 1.87 19.65
N VAL A 452 -25.81 2.60 18.83
CA VAL A 452 -25.43 4.00 19.08
C VAL A 452 -26.67 4.87 19.26
N TYR A 453 -27.66 4.76 18.37
CA TYR A 453 -28.90 5.53 18.48
C TYR A 453 -29.72 5.14 19.70
N ALA A 454 -29.77 3.85 20.06
CA ALA A 454 -30.48 3.40 21.25
C ALA A 454 -29.84 3.93 22.53
N TRP A 455 -28.49 3.93 22.61
CA TRP A 455 -27.74 4.46 23.74
C TRP A 455 -27.86 6.00 23.83
N THR A 456 -27.62 6.75 22.74
CA THR A 456 -27.69 8.22 22.76
C THR A 456 -29.06 8.76 23.15
N ARG A 457 -30.15 8.01 22.87
CA ARG A 457 -31.52 8.37 23.30
C ARG A 457 -31.77 8.29 24.81
N ARG A 458 -30.91 7.59 25.57
CA ARG A 458 -30.99 7.53 27.04
C ARG A 458 -30.53 8.85 27.68
N HIS A 459 -29.89 9.73 26.92
CA HIS A 459 -29.27 10.96 27.40
C HIS A 459 -29.93 12.21 26.81
N PRO A 460 -29.87 13.36 27.54
CA PRO A 460 -30.30 14.63 27.01
C PRO A 460 -29.44 15.03 25.79
N ILE A 461 -30.05 15.52 24.74
CA ILE A 461 -29.41 15.98 23.51
C ILE A 461 -28.41 17.13 23.74
N SER A 462 -28.56 17.86 24.85
CA SER A 462 -27.61 18.88 25.32
C SER A 462 -26.32 18.29 25.90
N ARG A 463 -26.25 16.97 26.14
CA ARG A 463 -25.08 16.30 26.71
C ARG A 463 -24.49 15.23 25.79
N VAL A 464 -25.33 14.50 25.03
CA VAL A 464 -24.89 13.41 24.17
C VAL A 464 -25.53 13.54 22.80
N ILE A 465 -24.71 13.42 21.76
CA ILE A 465 -25.15 13.46 20.36
C ILE A 465 -24.60 12.27 19.57
N ALA A 466 -25.41 11.74 18.65
CA ALA A 466 -24.92 10.84 17.61
C ALA A 466 -24.44 11.67 16.40
N THR A 467 -23.30 11.31 15.86
CA THR A 467 -22.69 12.01 14.73
C THR A 467 -22.47 11.05 13.57
N LYS A 468 -22.38 11.58 12.36
CA LYS A 468 -22.01 10.83 11.17
C LYS A 468 -21.08 11.66 10.29
N GLY A 469 -19.91 11.10 9.99
CA GLY A 469 -18.94 11.71 9.11
C GLY A 469 -19.42 11.78 7.65
N HIS A 470 -19.16 12.89 6.99
CA HIS A 470 -19.33 13.10 5.54
C HIS A 470 -18.05 13.67 4.97
N SER A 471 -17.64 13.16 3.81
CA SER A 471 -16.43 13.61 3.12
C SER A 471 -16.54 15.05 2.57
N HIS A 472 -17.76 15.54 2.33
CA HIS A 472 -18.02 16.87 1.76
C HIS A 472 -19.08 17.59 2.58
N GLY A 473 -18.85 18.88 2.89
CA GLY A 473 -19.79 19.75 3.60
C GLY A 473 -19.28 21.17 3.65
N GLY A 474 -20.18 22.16 3.68
CA GLY A 474 -19.84 23.59 3.74
C GLY A 474 -19.60 24.12 5.17
N VAL A 475 -19.98 23.38 6.20
CA VAL A 475 -19.85 23.72 7.62
C VAL A 475 -19.35 22.53 8.43
N LEU A 476 -18.59 22.80 9.49
CA LEU A 476 -17.97 21.78 10.34
C LEU A 476 -19.00 20.75 10.88
N ILE A 477 -20.11 21.25 11.41
CA ILE A 477 -21.23 20.44 11.88
C ILE A 477 -22.54 21.04 11.36
N GLY A 478 -23.34 20.19 10.71
CA GLY A 478 -24.61 20.59 10.11
C GLY A 478 -25.80 20.48 11.07
N ALA A 479 -26.98 20.90 10.61
CA ALA A 479 -28.21 20.72 11.35
C ALA A 479 -28.55 19.22 11.52
N PRO A 480 -29.09 18.80 12.67
CA PRO A 480 -29.39 17.40 12.93
C PRO A 480 -30.50 16.88 12.03
N THR A 481 -30.29 15.73 11.45
CA THR A 481 -31.27 15.02 10.64
C THR A 481 -31.99 13.97 11.49
N PRO A 482 -33.34 13.95 11.53
CA PRO A 482 -34.08 12.90 12.20
C PRO A 482 -33.94 11.57 11.42
N VAL A 483 -33.65 10.49 12.14
CA VAL A 483 -33.50 9.15 11.56
C VAL A 483 -34.48 8.17 12.18
N GLU A 484 -34.82 7.13 11.41
CA GLU A 484 -35.64 6.01 11.86
C GLU A 484 -34.83 5.09 12.76
N VAL A 485 -35.38 4.65 13.87
CA VAL A 485 -34.77 3.70 14.80
C VAL A 485 -35.71 2.54 15.06
N THR A 486 -35.20 1.31 15.02
CA THR A 486 -35.96 0.13 15.47
C THR A 486 -35.70 -0.07 16.96
N HIS A 487 -36.75 0.00 17.77
CA HIS A 487 -36.69 -0.27 19.21
C HIS A 487 -37.73 -1.31 19.57
N ALA A 488 -37.35 -2.39 20.26
CA ALA A 488 -38.23 -3.51 20.64
C ALA A 488 -39.11 -4.01 19.48
N GLY A 489 -38.54 -4.15 18.27
CA GLY A 489 -39.28 -4.62 17.08
C GLY A 489 -40.21 -3.59 16.43
N ARG A 490 -40.32 -2.36 16.97
CA ARG A 490 -41.13 -1.29 16.41
C ARG A 490 -40.25 -0.22 15.75
N LYS A 491 -40.63 0.18 14.53
CA LYS A 491 -40.00 1.29 13.81
C LYS A 491 -40.49 2.63 14.33
N LEU A 492 -39.61 3.43 14.89
CA LEU A 492 -39.87 4.78 15.36
C LEU A 492 -39.41 5.78 14.30
N LYS A 493 -40.35 6.37 13.55
CA LYS A 493 -40.06 7.50 12.66
C LYS A 493 -39.52 8.67 13.49
N ARG A 494 -38.38 9.27 13.11
CA ARG A 494 -37.69 10.32 13.86
C ARG A 494 -37.23 9.87 15.26
N GLY A 495 -36.85 8.60 15.40
CA GLY A 495 -36.46 8.00 16.68
C GLY A 495 -35.16 8.54 17.28
N ALA A 496 -34.22 9.04 16.48
CA ALA A 496 -32.98 9.71 16.91
C ALA A 496 -32.68 10.91 16.02
N ARG A 497 -31.75 11.77 16.47
CA ARG A 497 -31.20 12.87 15.67
C ARG A 497 -29.71 12.62 15.46
N VAL A 498 -29.24 12.80 14.24
CA VAL A 498 -27.84 12.59 13.84
C VAL A 498 -27.27 13.87 13.27
N TRP A 499 -26.13 14.29 13.76
CA TRP A 499 -25.42 15.48 13.29
C TRP A 499 -24.41 15.09 12.20
N PRO A 500 -24.54 15.64 10.98
CA PRO A 500 -23.54 15.46 9.95
C PRO A 500 -22.28 16.28 10.28
N ILE A 501 -21.11 15.65 10.23
CA ILE A 501 -19.82 16.30 10.42
C ILE A 501 -19.07 16.33 9.09
N ALA A 502 -18.59 17.50 8.65
CA ALA A 502 -17.65 17.63 7.55
C ALA A 502 -16.23 17.24 8.03
N VAL A 503 -15.93 15.93 7.98
CA VAL A 503 -14.69 15.36 8.50
C VAL A 503 -13.45 16.00 7.84
N SER A 504 -13.52 16.32 6.55
CA SER A 504 -12.42 16.98 5.83
C SER A 504 -12.10 18.36 6.42
N ILE A 505 -13.12 19.17 6.78
CA ILE A 505 -12.93 20.49 7.41
C ILE A 505 -12.31 20.31 8.79
N ALA A 506 -12.85 19.39 9.61
CA ALA A 506 -12.34 19.15 10.97
C ALA A 506 -10.88 18.67 10.97
N LYS A 507 -10.54 17.73 10.09
CA LYS A 507 -9.17 17.21 9.95
C LYS A 507 -8.20 18.29 9.45
N SER A 508 -8.60 19.12 8.48
CA SER A 508 -7.77 20.20 7.97
C SER A 508 -7.49 21.27 9.04
N GLU A 509 -8.52 21.67 9.81
CA GLU A 509 -8.37 22.60 10.94
C GLU A 509 -7.44 22.02 12.01
N LEU A 510 -7.69 20.77 12.44
CA LEU A 510 -6.89 20.09 13.45
C LEU A 510 -5.42 19.95 13.03
N TYR A 511 -5.16 19.53 11.81
CA TYR A 511 -3.79 19.36 11.31
C TYR A 511 -3.06 20.70 11.17
N GLY A 512 -3.77 21.78 10.85
CA GLY A 512 -3.25 23.14 10.94
C GLY A 512 -2.80 23.49 12.38
N TRP A 513 -3.62 23.15 13.37
CA TRP A 513 -3.32 23.39 14.78
C TRP A 513 -2.17 22.52 15.32
N LEU A 514 -2.08 21.27 14.90
CA LEU A 514 -1.00 20.36 15.31
C LEU A 514 0.39 20.83 14.82
N ARG A 515 0.46 21.63 13.75
CA ARG A 515 1.72 22.22 13.24
C ARG A 515 2.16 23.49 13.97
N LEU A 516 1.30 24.08 14.81
CA LEU A 516 1.64 25.30 15.54
C LEU A 516 2.73 25.04 16.57
N GLU A 517 3.69 25.95 16.66
CA GLU A 517 4.79 25.90 17.62
C GLU A 517 4.47 26.69 18.89
N ALA A 518 4.96 26.22 20.04
CA ALA A 518 4.92 26.99 21.26
C ALA A 518 5.97 28.11 21.19
N PRO A 519 5.66 29.34 21.67
CA PRO A 519 6.65 30.39 21.72
C PRO A 519 7.85 30.04 22.62
N VAL A 520 9.05 30.37 22.16
CA VAL A 520 10.31 30.09 22.88
C VAL A 520 10.47 31.00 24.10
N ASP A 521 9.87 32.17 24.08
CA ASP A 521 9.94 33.20 25.12
C ASP A 521 8.98 32.95 26.31
N GLY A 522 8.21 31.87 26.29
CA GLY A 522 7.24 31.53 27.33
C GLY A 522 5.94 32.35 27.28
N SER A 523 5.71 33.11 26.21
CA SER A 523 4.43 33.77 25.96
C SER A 523 3.29 32.78 25.73
N GLU A 524 2.04 33.25 25.71
CA GLU A 524 0.90 32.39 25.46
C GLU A 524 0.98 31.70 24.07
N PRO A 525 0.71 30.37 24.00
CA PRO A 525 0.63 29.68 22.71
C PRO A 525 -0.41 30.32 21.76
N PRO A 526 -0.18 30.22 20.43
CA PRO A 526 -1.07 30.82 19.46
C PRO A 526 -2.48 30.19 19.49
N PRO A 527 -3.50 30.86 18.94
CA PRO A 527 -4.84 30.31 18.78
C PRO A 527 -4.82 28.98 18.04
N GLY A 528 -5.59 27.99 18.54
CA GLY A 528 -5.62 26.62 18.00
C GLY A 528 -4.53 25.70 18.53
N PHE A 529 -3.56 26.16 19.30
CA PHE A 529 -2.49 25.29 19.81
C PHE A 529 -3.03 24.11 20.60
N CYS A 530 -2.47 22.91 20.33
CA CYS A 530 -2.85 21.64 20.96
C CYS A 530 -1.79 21.21 21.98
N SER A 531 -2.19 20.99 23.23
CA SER A 531 -1.34 20.50 24.33
C SER A 531 -1.68 19.05 24.69
N PHE A 532 -0.69 18.29 25.11
CA PHE A 532 -0.81 16.87 25.44
C PHE A 532 -0.16 16.59 26.79
N ALA A 533 -0.74 15.66 27.58
CA ALA A 533 -0.22 15.29 28.88
C ALA A 533 1.15 14.61 28.79
N ALA A 534 1.94 14.65 29.86
CA ALA A 534 3.30 14.14 29.89
C ALA A 534 3.39 12.63 29.67
N GLU A 535 2.38 11.88 30.09
CA GLU A 535 2.34 10.41 30.07
C GLU A 535 1.88 9.82 28.73
N TYR A 536 1.44 10.65 27.76
CA TYR A 536 0.90 10.12 26.50
C TYR A 536 1.97 9.36 25.72
N PRO A 537 1.69 8.09 25.31
CA PRO A 537 2.65 7.23 24.63
C PRO A 537 2.76 7.54 23.12
N GLU A 538 3.71 6.91 22.46
CA GLU A 538 3.96 7.04 21.03
C GLU A 538 2.74 6.68 20.18
N GLU A 539 2.03 5.61 20.55
CA GLU A 539 0.86 5.09 19.84
C GLU A 539 -0.24 6.15 19.73
N TYR A 540 -0.45 6.94 20.79
CA TYR A 540 -1.42 8.05 20.77
C TYR A 540 -1.12 9.05 19.64
N PHE A 541 0.14 9.48 19.50
CA PHE A 541 0.53 10.46 18.48
C PHE A 541 0.53 9.86 17.08
N ARG A 542 0.85 8.58 16.94
CA ARG A 542 0.75 7.85 15.68
C ARG A 542 -0.69 7.77 15.17
N GLU A 543 -1.64 7.46 16.06
CA GLU A 543 -3.07 7.43 15.72
C GLU A 543 -3.63 8.84 15.44
N LEU A 544 -3.23 9.84 16.23
CA LEU A 544 -3.66 11.23 16.03
C LEU A 544 -3.21 11.80 14.68
N THR A 545 -2.09 11.32 14.13
CA THR A 545 -1.53 11.72 12.84
C THR A 545 -1.59 10.61 11.79
N ALA A 546 -2.56 9.71 11.92
CA ALA A 546 -2.64 8.51 11.11
C ALA A 546 -3.09 8.74 9.67
N GLU A 547 -3.64 9.89 9.35
CA GLU A 547 -4.10 10.21 8.02
C GLU A 547 -3.27 11.32 7.36
N GLN A 548 -3.37 11.40 6.05
CA GLN A 548 -2.72 12.44 5.25
C GLN A 548 -3.65 12.89 4.14
N LEU A 549 -3.57 14.17 3.79
CA LEU A 549 -4.35 14.74 2.69
C LEU A 549 -3.60 14.50 1.38
N VAL A 550 -4.17 13.69 0.49
CA VAL A 550 -3.57 13.28 -0.78
C VAL A 550 -4.36 13.84 -1.95
N ALA A 551 -3.65 14.41 -2.92
CA ALA A 551 -4.23 14.84 -4.18
C ALA A 551 -4.31 13.67 -5.15
N HIS A 552 -5.50 13.32 -5.65
CA HIS A 552 -5.65 12.35 -6.72
C HIS A 552 -6.52 12.87 -7.87
N LYS A 553 -6.29 12.34 -9.07
CA LYS A 553 -7.11 12.69 -10.23
C LYS A 553 -8.31 11.75 -10.31
N THR A 554 -9.50 12.32 -10.37
CA THR A 554 -10.73 11.58 -10.68
C THR A 554 -10.70 11.01 -12.11
N ARG A 555 -11.58 10.05 -12.41
CA ARG A 555 -11.76 9.54 -13.79
C ARG A 555 -12.02 10.63 -14.83
N LYS A 556 -12.54 11.79 -14.41
CA LYS A 556 -12.81 12.97 -15.27
C LYS A 556 -11.61 13.94 -15.35
N GLY A 557 -10.45 13.60 -14.77
CA GLY A 557 -9.22 14.41 -14.82
C GLY A 557 -9.12 15.54 -13.80
N TYR A 558 -10.14 15.75 -12.93
CA TYR A 558 -10.10 16.75 -11.87
C TYR A 558 -9.22 16.27 -10.71
N VAL A 559 -8.41 17.17 -10.14
CA VAL A 559 -7.66 16.92 -8.90
C VAL A 559 -8.61 17.09 -7.72
N VAL A 560 -8.73 16.05 -6.89
CA VAL A 560 -9.50 16.06 -5.64
C VAL A 560 -8.55 15.73 -4.51
N LEU A 561 -8.67 16.47 -3.40
CA LEU A 561 -7.95 16.19 -2.16
C LEU A 561 -8.79 15.24 -1.30
N GLU A 562 -8.20 14.14 -0.87
CA GLU A 562 -8.85 13.13 -0.03
C GLU A 562 -7.96 12.76 1.15
N TRP A 563 -8.58 12.60 2.32
CA TRP A 563 -7.90 12.08 3.51
C TRP A 563 -7.71 10.57 3.36
N CYS A 564 -6.46 10.13 3.43
CA CYS A 564 -6.09 8.73 3.29
C CYS A 564 -5.34 8.27 4.54
N LEU A 565 -5.72 7.09 5.04
CA LEU A 565 -5.03 6.43 6.14
C LEU A 565 -3.60 6.07 5.72
N ILE A 566 -2.63 6.34 6.57
CA ILE A 566 -1.24 5.90 6.40
C ILE A 566 -1.19 4.39 6.67
N PRO A 567 -0.65 3.59 5.76
CA PRO A 567 -0.60 2.13 5.93
C PRO A 567 0.04 1.71 7.25
N GLY A 568 -0.61 0.74 7.94
CA GLY A 568 -0.13 0.21 9.21
C GLY A 568 -0.39 1.10 10.42
N ARG A 569 -1.26 2.11 10.32
CA ARG A 569 -1.72 2.94 11.44
C ARG A 569 -3.22 2.82 11.62
N ASP A 570 -3.69 2.86 12.86
CA ASP A 570 -5.08 3.06 13.21
C ASP A 570 -5.36 4.57 13.37
N ASN A 571 -6.60 5.05 13.11
CA ASN A 571 -6.96 6.47 13.19
C ASN A 571 -8.04 6.77 14.25
N HIS A 572 -8.28 5.84 15.16
CA HIS A 572 -9.38 5.95 16.14
C HIS A 572 -9.32 7.21 17.00
N LEU A 573 -8.13 7.58 17.47
CA LEU A 573 -7.93 8.79 18.27
C LEU A 573 -8.06 10.09 17.44
N LEU A 574 -7.68 10.04 16.16
CA LEU A 574 -7.96 11.16 15.25
C LEU A 574 -9.47 11.38 15.09
N ASP A 575 -10.24 10.31 14.91
CA ASP A 575 -11.70 10.39 14.77
C ASP A 575 -12.34 10.82 16.10
N CYS A 576 -11.87 10.34 17.27
CA CYS A 576 -12.30 10.86 18.58
C CYS A 576 -12.05 12.37 18.71
N ARG A 577 -10.87 12.86 18.30
CA ARG A 577 -10.56 14.28 18.34
C ARG A 577 -11.48 15.10 17.42
N VAL A 578 -11.81 14.61 16.24
CA VAL A 578 -12.78 15.22 15.31
C VAL A 578 -14.17 15.30 15.95
N MET A 579 -14.62 14.22 16.61
CA MET A 579 -15.92 14.21 17.30
C MET A 579 -15.94 15.18 18.50
N ALA A 580 -14.88 15.22 19.31
CA ALA A 580 -14.75 16.17 20.41
C ALA A 580 -14.76 17.64 19.92
N ARG A 581 -14.10 17.93 18.77
CA ARG A 581 -14.13 19.24 18.12
C ARG A 581 -15.54 19.63 17.64
N ALA A 582 -16.27 18.68 17.07
CA ALA A 582 -17.65 18.90 16.65
C ALA A 582 -18.59 19.17 17.85
N ALA A 583 -18.40 18.42 18.94
CA ALA A 583 -19.11 18.69 20.21
C ALA A 583 -18.81 20.10 20.73
N ALA A 584 -17.55 20.53 20.69
CA ALA A 584 -17.17 21.90 21.12
C ALA A 584 -17.81 22.99 20.26
N ALA A 585 -17.96 22.77 18.95
CA ALA A 585 -18.67 23.70 18.07
C ALA A 585 -20.16 23.87 18.46
N LEU A 586 -20.83 22.78 18.84
CA LEU A 586 -22.22 22.83 19.33
C LEU A 586 -22.33 23.51 20.69
N VAL A 587 -21.36 23.30 21.59
CA VAL A 587 -21.29 24.04 22.87
C VAL A 587 -21.16 25.55 22.63
N GLY A 588 -20.57 25.96 21.51
CA GLY A 588 -20.46 27.37 21.12
C GLY A 588 -19.05 27.88 20.88
N LEU A 589 -18.01 27.01 20.88
CA LEU A 589 -16.60 27.40 20.77
C LEU A 589 -16.34 28.39 19.61
N ASP A 590 -16.99 28.20 18.46
CA ASP A 590 -16.81 29.01 17.27
C ASP A 590 -17.59 30.34 17.30
N ARG A 591 -18.45 30.56 18.29
CA ARG A 591 -19.38 31.68 18.39
C ARG A 591 -19.20 32.50 19.68
N PHE A 592 -18.41 31.98 20.64
CA PHE A 592 -18.20 32.64 21.92
C PHE A 592 -17.65 34.07 21.74
N GLN A 593 -18.31 35.02 22.40
CA GLN A 593 -17.87 36.38 22.53
C GLN A 593 -17.05 36.58 23.81
N GLU A 594 -16.45 37.73 24.01
CA GLU A 594 -15.66 38.03 25.21
C GLU A 594 -16.45 37.85 26.51
N SER A 595 -17.75 38.21 26.49
CA SER A 595 -18.66 38.01 27.63
C SER A 595 -18.83 36.53 28.01
N ASP A 596 -18.87 35.62 27.00
CA ASP A 596 -19.05 34.19 27.23
C ASP A 596 -17.79 33.59 27.86
N TRP A 597 -16.61 33.97 27.35
CA TRP A 597 -15.34 33.57 27.91
C TRP A 597 -15.18 34.04 29.36
N THR A 598 -15.48 35.31 29.64
CA THR A 598 -15.46 35.87 31.00
C THR A 598 -16.43 35.14 31.93
N ALA A 599 -17.62 34.76 31.45
CA ALA A 599 -18.57 33.99 32.25
C ALA A 599 -18.05 32.58 32.59
N LEU A 600 -17.39 31.90 31.64
CA LEU A 600 -16.77 30.60 31.88
C LEU A 600 -15.61 30.69 32.88
N GLU A 601 -14.77 31.70 32.77
CA GLU A 601 -13.64 31.96 33.70
C GLU A 601 -14.15 32.20 35.14
N ARG A 602 -15.19 33.00 35.30
CA ARG A 602 -15.83 33.24 36.61
C ARG A 602 -16.41 31.96 37.22
N ALA A 603 -17.02 31.11 36.38
CA ALA A 603 -17.57 29.83 36.83
C ALA A 603 -16.52 28.87 37.39
N ILE A 604 -15.25 29.00 37.00
CA ILE A 604 -14.12 28.17 37.44
C ILE A 604 -13.39 28.81 38.65
N GLY A 605 -13.83 30.02 39.09
CA GLY A 605 -13.17 30.76 40.20
C GLY A 605 -11.95 31.59 39.76
N GLY A 606 -11.86 31.89 38.45
CA GLY A 606 -10.91 32.88 37.92
C GLY A 606 -11.44 34.31 38.16
N ALA A 607 -10.81 35.02 39.08
CA ALA A 607 -10.99 36.48 39.22
C ALA A 607 -10.12 37.21 38.19
#